data_a484ba2caac6461321007f010bab349a
#
_entry.id   a484ba2caac6461321007f010bab349a
#
_cell.length_a   1.000
_cell.length_b   1.000
_cell.length_c   1.000
_cell.angle_alpha   90.00
_cell.angle_beta   90.00
_cell.angle_gamma   90.00
#
_symmetry.space_group_name_H-M   'P 1'
#
loop_
_entity.id
_entity.type
_entity.pdbx_description
1 polymer ?
#
loop_
_entity_poly.entity_id
_entity_poly.type
_entity_poly.pdbx_seq_one_letter_code
_entity_poly.pdbx_strand_id
1 'polypeptide(L)'
;MADHSIRGKTVLIAGGAKNLGGLIALDLARQGAKAVVVHYNSAGSKADADATVAAVKAAGAQAIAIQADLTTAGAVEKLFTDAIAAVGKPDIAINTVGKVLKKPMAEISETEYDEMTAVNSKTAFFFLKEAGKNLNDNGKICTVVTSLLGAFTPFYAAYAGTKAPVEHYTRAASKEFGVRGISVTAVGPGPMDTPFFYPAEGADAVAYHKTAAALSPFSKTGLTDIHDVVPFIRHLVSDGWWVTGQTILINGGYTTK
;
A
#
# COMPACT_ATOMS: atom_id res chain seq x y z
N MET A 1 -22.31 -18.50 2.45
CA MET A 1 -21.04 -18.02 1.86
C MET A 1 -20.63 -16.75 2.61
N ALA A 2 -19.33 -16.49 2.76
CA ALA A 2 -18.84 -15.27 3.41
C ALA A 2 -19.23 -14.03 2.58
N ASP A 3 -19.54 -12.92 3.26
CA ASP A 3 -19.78 -11.64 2.61
C ASP A 3 -18.43 -10.95 2.35
N HIS A 4 -18.09 -10.77 1.09
CA HIS A 4 -16.85 -10.13 0.63
C HIS A 4 -17.06 -8.66 0.27
N SER A 5 -18.25 -8.09 0.49
CA SER A 5 -18.50 -6.66 0.26
C SER A 5 -17.68 -5.77 1.22
N ILE A 6 -17.48 -4.52 0.84
CA ILE A 6 -16.86 -3.50 1.71
C ILE A 6 -17.83 -3.00 2.78
N ARG A 7 -19.13 -3.13 2.52
CA ARG A 7 -20.18 -2.61 3.42
C ARG A 7 -20.09 -3.20 4.82
N GLY A 8 -20.04 -2.32 5.82
CA GLY A 8 -19.98 -2.69 7.23
C GLY A 8 -18.60 -3.17 7.71
N LYS A 9 -17.58 -3.21 6.85
CA LYS A 9 -16.22 -3.66 7.20
C LYS A 9 -15.41 -2.57 7.89
N THR A 10 -14.50 -2.98 8.77
CA THR A 10 -13.49 -2.13 9.39
C THR A 10 -12.18 -2.27 8.62
N VAL A 11 -11.56 -1.15 8.26
CA VAL A 11 -10.37 -1.07 7.42
C VAL A 11 -9.23 -0.39 8.16
N LEU A 12 -8.02 -0.97 8.09
CA LEU A 12 -6.77 -0.35 8.54
C LEU A 12 -5.87 -0.07 7.33
N ILE A 13 -5.43 1.18 7.17
CA ILE A 13 -4.55 1.58 6.07
C ILE A 13 -3.25 2.18 6.62
N ALA A 14 -2.16 1.42 6.53
CA ALA A 14 -0.82 1.95 6.77
C ALA A 14 -0.39 2.86 5.60
N GLY A 15 0.01 4.10 5.91
CA GLY A 15 0.27 5.13 4.90
C GLY A 15 -1.02 5.76 4.34
N GLY A 16 -2.11 5.75 5.11
CA GLY A 16 -3.44 6.18 4.68
C GLY A 16 -3.67 7.70 4.65
N ALA A 17 -2.68 8.53 5.01
CA ALA A 17 -2.90 9.97 5.18
C ALA A 17 -3.13 10.75 3.88
N LYS A 18 -2.52 10.35 2.77
CA LYS A 18 -2.53 11.07 1.50
C LYS A 18 -2.29 10.17 0.29
N ASN A 19 -2.27 10.78 -0.89
CA ASN A 19 -1.96 10.12 -2.16
C ASN A 19 -2.81 8.85 -2.33
N LEU A 20 -2.20 7.74 -2.77
CA LEU A 20 -2.88 6.47 -2.99
C LEU A 20 -3.61 5.98 -1.72
N GLY A 21 -2.96 6.01 -0.55
CA GLY A 21 -3.56 5.55 0.71
C GLY A 21 -4.77 6.38 1.14
N GLY A 22 -4.70 7.70 1.01
CA GLY A 22 -5.83 8.61 1.31
C GLY A 22 -7.00 8.40 0.35
N LEU A 23 -6.71 8.20 -0.94
CA LEU A 23 -7.75 7.93 -1.93
C LEU A 23 -8.42 6.56 -1.69
N ILE A 24 -7.65 5.52 -1.32
CA ILE A 24 -8.20 4.22 -0.93
C ILE A 24 -9.13 4.38 0.29
N ALA A 25 -8.71 5.14 1.32
CA ALA A 25 -9.52 5.38 2.51
C ALA A 25 -10.89 5.98 2.16
N LEU A 26 -10.89 7.00 1.32
CA LEU A 26 -12.12 7.67 0.87
C LEU A 26 -12.97 6.75 -0.01
N ASP A 27 -12.36 6.01 -0.94
CA ASP A 27 -13.09 5.10 -1.82
C ASP A 27 -13.80 3.99 -1.02
N LEU A 28 -13.10 3.34 -0.09
CA LEU A 28 -13.69 2.28 0.73
C LEU A 28 -14.80 2.82 1.65
N ALA A 29 -14.68 4.05 2.17
CA ALA A 29 -15.75 4.71 2.90
C ALA A 29 -17.00 4.91 2.03
N ARG A 30 -16.84 5.37 0.79
CA ARG A 30 -17.93 5.53 -0.20
C ARG A 30 -18.60 4.18 -0.57
N GLN A 31 -17.87 3.08 -0.46
CA GLN A 31 -18.41 1.72 -0.63
C GLN A 31 -19.13 1.19 0.63
N GLY A 32 -19.22 2.01 1.68
CA GLY A 32 -19.97 1.67 2.88
C GLY A 32 -19.14 0.98 3.97
N ALA A 33 -17.82 1.14 3.98
CA ALA A 33 -17.01 0.72 5.13
C ALA A 33 -17.57 1.31 6.43
N LYS A 34 -17.60 0.52 7.51
CA LYS A 34 -18.07 0.97 8.84
C LYS A 34 -17.07 1.94 9.48
N ALA A 35 -15.79 1.58 9.42
CA ALA A 35 -14.73 2.36 10.03
C ALA A 35 -13.42 2.27 9.23
N VAL A 36 -12.66 3.35 9.19
CA VAL A 36 -11.35 3.42 8.53
C VAL A 36 -10.32 3.98 9.51
N VAL A 37 -9.27 3.22 9.76
CA VAL A 37 -8.08 3.67 10.50
C VAL A 37 -7.05 4.17 9.50
N VAL A 38 -6.68 5.43 9.60
CA VAL A 38 -5.70 6.13 8.77
C VAL A 38 -4.39 6.23 9.55
N HIS A 39 -3.39 5.44 9.16
CA HIS A 39 -2.05 5.58 9.76
C HIS A 39 -1.23 6.62 9.00
N TYR A 40 -0.41 7.39 9.75
CA TYR A 40 0.60 8.32 9.22
C TYR A 40 1.90 8.26 10.04
N ASN A 41 3.05 8.59 9.41
CA ASN A 41 4.36 8.36 10.00
C ASN A 41 4.77 9.44 11.03
N SER A 42 4.61 10.72 10.69
CA SER A 42 5.21 11.82 11.46
C SER A 42 4.27 13.02 11.58
N ALA A 43 4.58 13.91 12.51
CA ALA A 43 3.82 15.15 12.73
C ALA A 43 3.65 15.99 11.44
N GLY A 44 4.63 15.94 10.52
CA GLY A 44 4.54 16.63 9.22
C GLY A 44 3.42 16.12 8.30
N SER A 45 2.89 14.91 8.54
CA SER A 45 1.75 14.36 7.78
C SER A 45 0.42 14.42 8.56
N LYS A 46 0.39 15.09 9.71
CA LYS A 46 -0.84 15.17 10.53
C LYS A 46 -1.96 15.91 9.82
N ALA A 47 -1.68 17.02 9.17
CA ALA A 47 -2.69 17.79 8.45
C ALA A 47 -3.32 16.97 7.29
N ASP A 48 -2.50 16.21 6.55
CA ASP A 48 -2.97 15.31 5.51
C ASP A 48 -3.87 14.20 6.11
N ALA A 49 -3.46 13.63 7.24
CA ALA A 49 -4.23 12.60 7.93
C ALA A 49 -5.59 13.13 8.44
N ASP A 50 -5.59 14.33 9.04
CA ASP A 50 -6.81 14.98 9.53
C ASP A 50 -7.78 15.29 8.36
N ALA A 51 -7.25 15.75 7.22
CA ALA A 51 -8.06 15.99 6.01
C ALA A 51 -8.67 14.69 5.46
N THR A 52 -7.88 13.61 5.41
CA THR A 52 -8.39 12.30 4.99
C THR A 52 -9.45 11.77 5.96
N VAL A 53 -9.23 11.87 7.26
CA VAL A 53 -10.23 11.49 8.28
C VAL A 53 -11.52 12.29 8.12
N ALA A 54 -11.44 13.60 7.88
CA ALA A 54 -12.62 14.44 7.64
C ALA A 54 -13.39 14.00 6.38
N ALA A 55 -12.69 13.72 5.28
CA ALA A 55 -13.29 13.24 4.03
C ALA A 55 -13.97 11.87 4.19
N VAL A 56 -13.33 10.94 4.91
CA VAL A 56 -13.89 9.61 5.23
C VAL A 56 -15.16 9.73 6.07
N LYS A 57 -15.15 10.61 7.10
CA LYS A 57 -16.33 10.88 7.91
C LYS A 57 -17.47 11.49 7.10
N ALA A 58 -17.16 12.44 6.22
CA ALA A 58 -18.14 13.03 5.30
C ALA A 58 -18.76 12.00 4.33
N ALA A 59 -18.01 10.94 4.01
CA ALA A 59 -18.52 9.81 3.22
C ALA A 59 -19.34 8.79 4.04
N GLY A 60 -19.55 9.03 5.35
CA GLY A 60 -20.44 8.23 6.20
C GLY A 60 -19.76 7.14 7.03
N ALA A 61 -18.46 6.98 6.98
CA ALA A 61 -17.72 6.01 7.81
C ALA A 61 -17.17 6.65 9.09
N GLN A 62 -17.00 5.86 10.15
CA GLN A 62 -16.15 6.27 11.26
C GLN A 62 -14.70 6.38 10.78
N ALA A 63 -13.93 7.34 11.31
CA ALA A 63 -12.52 7.44 10.99
C ALA A 63 -11.69 7.99 12.14
N ILE A 64 -10.50 7.45 12.30
CA ILE A 64 -9.45 7.92 13.21
C ILE A 64 -8.12 7.96 12.51
N ALA A 65 -7.22 8.82 12.98
CA ALA A 65 -5.82 8.84 12.56
C ALA A 65 -4.92 8.33 13.69
N ILE A 66 -3.94 7.48 13.36
CA ILE A 66 -2.93 6.98 14.30
C ILE A 66 -1.54 7.30 13.75
N GLN A 67 -0.73 7.99 14.56
CA GLN A 67 0.67 8.25 14.25
C GLN A 67 1.55 7.11 14.75
N ALA A 68 2.42 6.57 13.89
CA ALA A 68 3.46 5.64 14.28
C ALA A 68 4.61 5.62 13.26
N ASP A 69 5.85 5.42 13.72
CA ASP A 69 6.94 5.02 12.84
C ASP A 69 7.00 3.48 12.77
N LEU A 70 6.60 2.92 11.63
CA LEU A 70 6.46 1.48 11.44
C LEU A 70 7.79 0.75 11.13
N THR A 71 8.93 1.40 11.28
CA THR A 71 10.25 0.78 11.03
C THR A 71 10.63 -0.26 12.09
N THR A 72 9.86 -0.38 13.18
CA THR A 72 10.05 -1.39 14.23
C THR A 72 8.85 -2.32 14.35
N ALA A 73 9.10 -3.57 14.73
CA ALA A 73 8.05 -4.58 14.93
C ALA A 73 7.03 -4.15 16.00
N GLY A 74 7.52 -3.58 17.12
CA GLY A 74 6.66 -3.14 18.23
C GLY A 74 5.74 -1.98 17.84
N ALA A 75 6.17 -1.08 16.94
CA ALA A 75 5.33 0.00 16.45
C ALA A 75 4.20 -0.53 15.54
N VAL A 76 4.47 -1.56 14.74
CA VAL A 76 3.44 -2.21 13.92
C VAL A 76 2.43 -2.93 14.81
N GLU A 77 2.88 -3.70 15.80
CA GLU A 77 2.00 -4.36 16.78
C GLU A 77 1.12 -3.35 17.52
N LYS A 78 1.73 -2.24 17.97
CA LYS A 78 0.99 -1.15 18.65
C LYS A 78 -0.06 -0.53 17.73
N LEU A 79 0.22 -0.31 16.45
CA LEU A 79 -0.76 0.21 15.49
C LEU A 79 -2.02 -0.66 15.44
N PHE A 80 -1.87 -1.98 15.36
CA PHE A 80 -3.01 -2.91 15.35
C PHE A 80 -3.74 -2.90 16.71
N THR A 81 -3.01 -2.89 17.82
CA THR A 81 -3.61 -2.81 19.17
C THR A 81 -4.45 -1.56 19.34
N ASP A 82 -3.91 -0.38 18.99
CA ASP A 82 -4.60 0.90 19.10
C ASP A 82 -5.82 0.97 18.15
N ALA A 83 -5.67 0.46 16.94
CA ALA A 83 -6.77 0.39 15.96
C ALA A 83 -7.93 -0.48 16.49
N ILE A 84 -7.63 -1.66 17.02
CA ILE A 84 -8.62 -2.58 17.58
C ILE A 84 -9.34 -1.96 18.79
N ALA A 85 -8.59 -1.31 19.67
CA ALA A 85 -9.17 -0.63 20.83
C ALA A 85 -10.14 0.49 20.42
N ALA A 86 -9.85 1.19 19.32
CA ALA A 86 -10.64 2.34 18.89
C ALA A 86 -11.87 1.97 18.05
N VAL A 87 -11.77 0.98 17.14
CA VAL A 87 -12.83 0.71 16.14
C VAL A 87 -13.19 -0.78 16.02
N GLY A 88 -12.58 -1.66 16.80
CA GLY A 88 -12.74 -3.10 16.73
C GLY A 88 -11.77 -3.76 15.74
N LYS A 89 -11.81 -5.11 15.67
CA LYS A 89 -10.93 -5.88 14.78
C LYS A 89 -11.16 -5.49 13.33
N PRO A 90 -10.10 -5.22 12.55
CA PRO A 90 -10.24 -4.95 11.13
C PRO A 90 -10.60 -6.22 10.34
N ASP A 91 -11.33 -6.01 9.26
CA ASP A 91 -11.62 -7.01 8.23
C ASP A 91 -10.64 -6.88 7.05
N ILE A 92 -10.15 -5.67 6.82
CA ILE A 92 -9.30 -5.31 5.69
C ILE A 92 -8.07 -4.57 6.22
N ALA A 93 -6.88 -5.00 5.82
CA ALA A 93 -5.62 -4.35 6.12
C ALA A 93 -4.85 -4.03 4.81
N ILE A 94 -4.53 -2.74 4.59
CA ILE A 94 -3.84 -2.28 3.39
C ILE A 94 -2.55 -1.57 3.81
N ASN A 95 -1.43 -1.97 3.21
CA ASN A 95 -0.14 -1.33 3.44
C ASN A 95 0.34 -0.59 2.20
N THR A 96 0.37 0.74 2.26
CA THR A 96 0.91 1.60 1.21
C THR A 96 2.25 2.24 1.60
N VAL A 97 2.83 1.86 2.75
CA VAL A 97 4.08 2.42 3.24
C VAL A 97 5.24 2.09 2.31
N GLY A 98 6.06 3.08 2.05
CA GLY A 98 7.28 2.91 1.27
C GLY A 98 8.08 4.20 1.18
N LYS A 99 9.35 4.06 0.82
CA LYS A 99 10.29 5.15 0.53
C LYS A 99 11.09 4.79 -0.71
N VAL A 100 11.27 5.76 -1.61
CA VAL A 100 12.13 5.63 -2.79
C VAL A 100 13.53 6.11 -2.47
N LEU A 101 14.53 5.37 -2.95
CA LEU A 101 15.91 5.81 -3.08
C LEU A 101 16.35 5.52 -4.52
N LYS A 102 16.65 6.59 -5.27
CA LYS A 102 17.23 6.51 -6.62
C LYS A 102 18.68 6.99 -6.55
N LYS A 103 19.62 6.04 -6.59
CA LYS A 103 21.04 6.31 -6.42
C LYS A 103 21.88 5.19 -7.07
N PRO A 104 23.06 5.49 -7.64
CA PRO A 104 23.99 4.46 -8.11
C PRO A 104 24.30 3.46 -6.99
N MET A 105 24.29 2.16 -7.29
CA MET A 105 24.50 1.12 -6.27
C MET A 105 25.83 1.31 -5.52
N ALA A 106 26.90 1.71 -6.23
CA ALA A 106 28.23 1.93 -5.63
C ALA A 106 28.29 3.10 -4.64
N GLU A 107 27.27 3.96 -4.62
CA GLU A 107 27.23 5.15 -3.75
C GLU A 107 26.27 4.98 -2.57
N ILE A 108 25.51 3.88 -2.51
CA ILE A 108 24.56 3.62 -1.43
C ILE A 108 25.34 3.27 -0.17
N SER A 109 25.15 4.04 0.91
CA SER A 109 25.72 3.75 2.23
C SER A 109 24.94 2.63 2.95
N GLU A 110 25.58 2.01 3.93
CA GLU A 110 24.94 1.01 4.82
C GLU A 110 23.70 1.61 5.50
N THR A 111 23.80 2.83 6.02
CA THR A 111 22.69 3.53 6.66
C THR A 111 21.49 3.71 5.72
N GLU A 112 21.73 4.12 4.46
CA GLU A 112 20.67 4.25 3.46
C GLU A 112 20.03 2.88 3.13
N TYR A 113 20.84 1.84 3.02
CA TYR A 113 20.35 0.48 2.78
C TYR A 113 19.49 -0.03 3.95
N ASP A 114 19.95 0.17 5.18
CA ASP A 114 19.22 -0.23 6.39
C ASP A 114 17.90 0.53 6.52
N GLU A 115 17.89 1.83 6.25
CA GLU A 115 16.66 2.62 6.24
C GLU A 115 15.67 2.11 5.18
N MET A 116 16.13 1.85 3.95
CA MET A 116 15.30 1.30 2.89
C MET A 116 14.74 -0.08 3.25
N THR A 117 15.56 -0.92 3.87
CA THR A 117 15.14 -2.24 4.37
C THR A 117 14.10 -2.11 5.47
N ALA A 118 14.30 -1.22 6.43
CA ALA A 118 13.38 -1.00 7.54
C ALA A 118 12.00 -0.52 7.05
N VAL A 119 11.98 0.47 6.13
CA VAL A 119 10.72 1.06 5.64
C VAL A 119 10.01 0.13 4.65
N ASN A 120 10.70 -0.45 3.68
CA ASN A 120 10.05 -1.16 2.56
C ASN A 120 9.82 -2.65 2.84
N SER A 121 10.80 -3.35 3.43
CA SER A 121 10.74 -4.80 3.64
C SER A 121 10.25 -5.17 5.04
N LYS A 122 10.92 -4.66 6.08
CA LYS A 122 10.63 -5.01 7.47
C LYS A 122 9.23 -4.55 7.88
N THR A 123 8.84 -3.31 7.56
CA THR A 123 7.48 -2.81 7.81
C THR A 123 6.44 -3.72 7.15
N ALA A 124 6.63 -4.11 5.88
CA ALA A 124 5.70 -4.97 5.18
C ALA A 124 5.58 -6.36 5.81
N PHE A 125 6.70 -6.96 6.22
CA PHE A 125 6.71 -8.26 6.89
C PHE A 125 5.91 -8.24 8.20
N PHE A 126 6.20 -7.27 9.08
CA PHE A 126 5.51 -7.18 10.37
C PHE A 126 4.06 -6.73 10.21
N PHE A 127 3.74 -5.92 9.20
CA PHE A 127 2.35 -5.58 8.88
C PHE A 127 1.56 -6.82 8.46
N LEU A 128 2.09 -7.66 7.57
CA LEU A 128 1.48 -8.93 7.18
C LEU A 128 1.28 -9.86 8.38
N LYS A 129 2.31 -10.00 9.23
CA LYS A 129 2.26 -10.79 10.46
C LYS A 129 1.13 -10.33 11.39
N GLU A 130 1.09 -9.03 11.71
CA GLU A 130 0.08 -8.51 12.63
C GLU A 130 -1.33 -8.51 12.00
N ALA A 131 -1.46 -8.27 10.69
CA ALA A 131 -2.72 -8.43 9.98
C ALA A 131 -3.21 -9.88 10.05
N GLY A 132 -2.34 -10.86 9.77
CA GLY A 132 -2.70 -12.28 9.88
C GLY A 132 -3.16 -12.70 11.27
N LYS A 133 -2.57 -12.13 12.34
CA LYS A 133 -2.97 -12.40 13.73
C LYS A 133 -4.32 -11.76 14.10
N ASN A 134 -4.56 -10.55 13.65
CA ASN A 134 -5.57 -9.66 14.23
C ASN A 134 -6.81 -9.44 13.36
N LEU A 135 -6.78 -9.71 12.07
CA LEU A 135 -7.96 -9.61 11.21
C LEU A 135 -9.06 -10.60 11.62
N ASN A 136 -10.29 -10.24 11.32
CA ASN A 136 -11.40 -11.17 11.35
C ASN A 136 -11.19 -12.29 10.30
N ASP A 137 -11.82 -13.45 10.51
CA ASP A 137 -11.83 -14.50 9.50
C ASP A 137 -12.51 -14.02 8.21
N ASN A 138 -12.08 -14.54 7.07
CA ASN A 138 -12.42 -14.06 5.74
C ASN A 138 -11.91 -12.64 5.44
N GLY A 139 -10.91 -12.17 6.18
CA GLY A 139 -10.29 -10.87 5.99
C GLY A 139 -9.50 -10.74 4.69
N LYS A 140 -9.04 -9.54 4.40
CA LYS A 140 -8.29 -9.20 3.18
C LYS A 140 -7.04 -8.40 3.52
N ILE A 141 -5.92 -8.77 2.92
CA ILE A 141 -4.65 -8.06 3.06
C ILE A 141 -4.16 -7.67 1.66
N CYS A 142 -3.79 -6.39 1.48
CA CYS A 142 -3.17 -5.92 0.25
C CYS A 142 -1.94 -5.06 0.58
N THR A 143 -0.80 -5.35 -0.03
CA THR A 143 0.44 -4.57 0.14
C THR A 143 0.85 -3.93 -1.19
N VAL A 144 1.16 -2.63 -1.15
CA VAL A 144 1.67 -1.91 -2.33
C VAL A 144 3.18 -2.12 -2.43
N VAL A 145 3.58 -2.68 -3.55
CA VAL A 145 4.99 -2.85 -3.97
C VAL A 145 5.31 -1.86 -5.10
N THR A 146 5.95 -2.28 -6.16
CA THR A 146 6.32 -1.42 -7.29
C THR A 146 6.36 -2.23 -8.59
N SER A 147 6.04 -1.63 -9.72
CA SER A 147 6.23 -2.24 -11.04
C SER A 147 7.70 -2.49 -11.39
N LEU A 148 8.64 -1.85 -10.66
CA LEU A 148 10.07 -2.10 -10.83
C LEU A 148 10.48 -3.55 -10.50
N LEU A 149 9.62 -4.33 -9.86
CA LEU A 149 9.83 -5.78 -9.69
C LEU A 149 9.83 -6.54 -11.02
N GLY A 150 9.26 -5.97 -12.07
CA GLY A 150 9.31 -6.49 -13.45
C GLY A 150 10.20 -5.67 -14.38
N ALA A 151 10.97 -4.70 -13.86
CA ALA A 151 11.78 -3.81 -14.66
C ALA A 151 13.27 -4.20 -14.67
N PHE A 152 13.94 -3.88 -15.77
CA PHE A 152 15.39 -3.81 -15.87
C PHE A 152 15.81 -2.34 -15.93
N THR A 153 16.09 -1.74 -14.75
CA THR A 153 16.35 -0.29 -14.63
C THR A 153 17.48 0.00 -13.64
N PRO A 154 18.43 0.92 -13.96
CA PRO A 154 19.49 1.31 -13.05
C PRO A 154 18.99 2.25 -11.94
N PHE A 155 19.82 2.45 -10.93
CA PHE A 155 19.68 3.39 -9.81
C PHE A 155 18.62 3.05 -8.76
N TYR A 156 17.82 2.00 -8.93
CA TYR A 156 16.78 1.60 -7.98
C TYR A 156 17.10 0.31 -7.21
N ALA A 157 18.39 -0.07 -7.15
CA ALA A 157 18.80 -1.34 -6.55
C ALA A 157 18.29 -1.50 -5.11
N ALA A 158 18.47 -0.50 -4.24
CA ALA A 158 17.98 -0.56 -2.86
C ALA A 158 16.45 -0.49 -2.80
N TYR A 159 15.81 0.37 -3.58
CA TYR A 159 14.36 0.51 -3.58
C TYR A 159 13.65 -0.77 -4.06
N ALA A 160 13.93 -1.20 -5.28
CA ALA A 160 13.31 -2.40 -5.84
C ALA A 160 13.72 -3.66 -5.07
N GLY A 161 15.01 -3.75 -4.70
CA GLY A 161 15.55 -4.87 -3.93
C GLY A 161 14.88 -5.02 -2.55
N THR A 162 14.55 -3.92 -1.86
CA THR A 162 13.86 -3.98 -0.56
C THR A 162 12.35 -4.16 -0.68
N LYS A 163 11.74 -3.89 -1.85
CA LYS A 163 10.35 -4.25 -2.16
C LYS A 163 10.19 -5.69 -2.66
N ALA A 164 11.21 -6.28 -3.27
CA ALA A 164 11.14 -7.62 -3.85
C ALA A 164 10.78 -8.74 -2.84
N PRO A 165 11.30 -8.77 -1.59
CA PRO A 165 10.92 -9.79 -0.62
C PRO A 165 9.44 -9.84 -0.31
N VAL A 166 8.71 -8.72 -0.48
CA VAL A 166 7.27 -8.63 -0.19
C VAL A 166 6.45 -9.57 -1.05
N GLU A 167 6.90 -9.87 -2.28
CA GLU A 167 6.25 -10.88 -3.12
C GLU A 167 6.26 -12.26 -2.45
N HIS A 168 7.42 -12.64 -1.90
CA HIS A 168 7.54 -13.93 -1.23
C HIS A 168 6.77 -13.95 0.10
N TYR A 169 6.82 -12.86 0.86
CA TYR A 169 6.00 -12.70 2.07
C TYR A 169 4.51 -12.85 1.77
N THR A 170 4.03 -12.25 0.66
CA THR A 170 2.65 -12.38 0.19
C THR A 170 2.27 -13.82 -0.12
N ARG A 171 3.15 -14.58 -0.80
CA ARG A 171 2.92 -15.99 -1.11
C ARG A 171 2.86 -16.85 0.15
N ALA A 172 3.81 -16.68 1.09
CA ALA A 172 3.83 -17.42 2.35
C ALA A 172 2.59 -17.09 3.19
N ALA A 173 2.30 -15.79 3.41
CA ALA A 173 1.16 -15.34 4.18
C ALA A 173 -0.18 -15.83 3.61
N SER A 174 -0.34 -15.92 2.28
CA SER A 174 -1.54 -16.45 1.64
C SER A 174 -1.82 -17.91 1.98
N LYS A 175 -0.76 -18.71 2.15
CA LYS A 175 -0.88 -20.11 2.56
C LYS A 175 -1.14 -20.25 4.06
N GLU A 176 -0.41 -19.49 4.87
CA GLU A 176 -0.51 -19.57 6.33
C GLU A 176 -1.86 -19.06 6.83
N PHE A 177 -2.37 -17.95 6.27
CA PHE A 177 -3.62 -17.33 6.74
C PHE A 177 -4.86 -17.83 5.97
N GLY A 178 -4.67 -18.57 4.89
CA GLY A 178 -5.73 -19.17 4.10
C GLY A 178 -6.65 -20.09 4.90
N VAL A 179 -6.14 -20.73 5.96
CA VAL A 179 -6.93 -21.57 6.89
C VAL A 179 -8.03 -20.80 7.63
N ARG A 180 -7.90 -19.45 7.67
CA ARG A 180 -8.90 -18.53 8.23
C ARG A 180 -9.70 -17.79 7.14
N GLY A 181 -9.58 -18.21 5.88
CA GLY A 181 -10.23 -17.54 4.74
C GLY A 181 -9.65 -16.18 4.39
N ILE A 182 -8.46 -15.83 4.94
CA ILE A 182 -7.83 -14.53 4.68
C ILE A 182 -7.10 -14.58 3.33
N SER A 183 -7.49 -13.70 2.39
CA SER A 183 -6.76 -13.52 1.14
C SER A 183 -5.65 -12.47 1.30
N VAL A 184 -4.51 -12.74 0.67
CA VAL A 184 -3.31 -11.88 0.75
C VAL A 184 -2.79 -11.61 -0.65
N THR A 185 -2.70 -10.34 -1.03
CA THR A 185 -2.24 -9.90 -2.35
C THR A 185 -1.21 -8.78 -2.25
N ALA A 186 -0.46 -8.59 -3.31
CA ALA A 186 0.37 -7.41 -3.50
C ALA A 186 0.07 -6.75 -4.86
N VAL A 187 0.20 -5.43 -4.91
CA VAL A 187 -0.03 -4.63 -6.12
C VAL A 187 1.20 -3.78 -6.41
N GLY A 188 1.71 -3.85 -7.65
CA GLY A 188 2.85 -3.07 -8.13
C GLY A 188 2.42 -1.99 -9.14
N PRO A 189 2.09 -0.77 -8.68
CA PRO A 189 1.78 0.33 -9.59
C PRO A 189 2.98 0.74 -10.43
N GLY A 190 2.72 1.31 -11.60
CA GLY A 190 3.70 2.06 -12.38
C GLY A 190 4.10 3.38 -11.71
N PRO A 191 4.94 4.19 -12.33
CA PRO A 191 5.23 5.54 -11.87
C PRO A 191 3.93 6.33 -11.73
N MET A 192 3.58 6.71 -10.49
CA MET A 192 2.31 7.39 -10.20
C MET A 192 2.48 8.91 -10.17
N ASP A 193 1.55 9.64 -10.75
CA ASP A 193 1.49 11.11 -10.70
C ASP A 193 1.14 11.59 -9.28
N THR A 194 2.12 11.56 -8.39
CA THR A 194 1.97 11.96 -6.98
C THR A 194 3.23 12.62 -6.46
N PRO A 195 3.14 13.42 -5.38
CA PRO A 195 4.32 13.97 -4.70
C PRO A 195 5.33 12.94 -4.19
N PHE A 196 4.99 11.65 -4.19
CA PHE A 196 5.93 10.57 -3.84
C PHE A 196 6.94 10.29 -4.97
N PHE A 197 6.54 10.50 -6.23
CA PHE A 197 7.34 10.18 -7.41
C PHE A 197 8.39 11.26 -7.72
N TYR A 198 7.96 12.52 -7.79
CA TYR A 198 8.76 13.60 -8.34
C TYR A 198 10.08 13.90 -7.63
N PRO A 199 10.19 13.84 -6.27
CA PRO A 199 11.44 14.15 -5.59
C PRO A 199 12.61 13.24 -5.93
N ALA A 200 12.34 12.02 -6.42
CA ALA A 200 13.36 11.05 -6.82
C ALA A 200 13.78 11.18 -8.28
N GLU A 201 13.07 11.99 -9.10
CA GLU A 201 13.20 12.01 -10.54
C GLU A 201 13.70 13.37 -11.06
N GLY A 202 14.72 13.33 -11.92
CA GLY A 202 15.10 14.49 -12.72
C GLY A 202 14.14 14.74 -13.88
N ALA A 203 14.16 15.92 -14.48
CA ALA A 203 13.24 16.34 -15.55
C ALA A 203 13.21 15.34 -16.74
N ASP A 204 14.38 14.90 -17.20
CA ASP A 204 14.50 13.95 -18.33
C ASP A 204 13.90 12.57 -17.98
N ALA A 205 14.11 12.11 -16.74
CA ALA A 205 13.52 10.87 -16.28
C ALA A 205 11.98 10.97 -16.17
N VAL A 206 11.46 12.09 -15.68
CA VAL A 206 10.01 12.36 -15.68
C VAL A 206 9.46 12.35 -17.10
N ALA A 207 10.13 13.01 -18.05
CA ALA A 207 9.72 13.02 -19.46
C ALA A 207 9.69 11.60 -20.05
N TYR A 208 10.72 10.79 -19.78
CA TYR A 208 10.77 9.38 -20.17
C TYR A 208 9.59 8.57 -19.59
N HIS A 209 9.37 8.66 -18.28
CA HIS A 209 8.30 7.90 -17.61
C HIS A 209 6.91 8.24 -18.13
N LYS A 210 6.68 9.48 -18.59
CA LYS A 210 5.41 9.93 -19.18
C LYS A 210 5.11 9.29 -20.54
N THR A 211 6.06 8.65 -21.17
CA THR A 211 5.91 8.00 -22.48
C THR A 211 6.21 6.52 -22.48
N ALA A 212 6.72 5.98 -21.35
CA ALA A 212 7.27 4.64 -21.30
C ALA A 212 6.23 3.51 -21.20
N ALA A 213 5.06 3.77 -20.63
CA ALA A 213 4.00 2.76 -20.58
C ALA A 213 3.25 2.69 -21.93
N ALA A 214 2.82 1.49 -22.31
CA ALA A 214 2.06 1.30 -23.56
C ALA A 214 0.79 2.15 -23.60
N LEU A 215 0.15 2.37 -22.45
CA LEU A 215 -1.06 3.18 -22.32
C LEU A 215 -0.80 4.67 -22.00
N SER A 216 0.47 5.11 -21.90
CA SER A 216 0.81 6.52 -21.64
C SER A 216 0.09 7.52 -22.56
N PRO A 217 -0.09 7.27 -23.88
CA PRO A 217 -0.81 8.22 -24.78
C PRO A 217 -2.28 8.43 -24.41
N PHE A 218 -2.86 7.53 -23.63
CA PHE A 218 -4.28 7.58 -23.21
C PHE A 218 -4.44 8.03 -21.76
N SER A 219 -3.33 8.20 -21.02
CA SER A 219 -3.31 8.74 -19.66
C SER A 219 -3.32 10.26 -19.67
N LYS A 220 -3.98 10.87 -18.69
CA LYS A 220 -4.04 12.33 -18.54
C LYS A 220 -2.66 12.99 -18.44
N THR A 221 -1.70 12.33 -17.79
CA THR A 221 -0.36 12.87 -17.53
C THR A 221 0.76 12.03 -18.15
N GLY A 222 0.41 10.90 -18.79
CA GLY A 222 1.33 9.89 -19.29
C GLY A 222 1.79 8.90 -18.20
N LEU A 223 1.54 9.22 -16.93
CA LEU A 223 1.86 8.37 -15.76
C LEU A 223 0.65 7.55 -15.32
N THR A 224 0.87 6.60 -14.42
CA THR A 224 -0.20 5.86 -13.75
C THR A 224 -1.00 6.83 -12.85
N ASP A 225 -2.31 6.94 -13.06
CA ASP A 225 -3.19 7.69 -12.17
C ASP A 225 -3.58 6.81 -10.97
N ILE A 226 -3.53 7.38 -9.77
CA ILE A 226 -3.99 6.68 -8.56
C ILE A 226 -5.47 6.31 -8.63
N HIS A 227 -6.28 7.05 -9.41
CA HIS A 227 -7.68 6.75 -9.65
C HIS A 227 -7.90 5.48 -10.48
N ASP A 228 -6.92 5.05 -11.26
CA ASP A 228 -6.95 3.76 -11.98
C ASP A 228 -6.48 2.60 -11.08
N VAL A 229 -5.64 2.88 -10.09
CA VAL A 229 -5.12 1.87 -9.14
C VAL A 229 -6.14 1.52 -8.05
N VAL A 230 -6.83 2.52 -7.52
CA VAL A 230 -7.77 2.35 -6.38
C VAL A 230 -8.89 1.35 -6.67
N PRO A 231 -9.60 1.40 -7.82
CA PRO A 231 -10.65 0.42 -8.12
C PRO A 231 -10.15 -1.02 -8.15
N PHE A 232 -8.92 -1.22 -8.59
CA PHE A 232 -8.31 -2.55 -8.62
C PHE A 232 -7.96 -3.04 -7.21
N ILE A 233 -7.38 -2.19 -6.35
CA ILE A 233 -7.16 -2.53 -4.93
C ILE A 233 -8.48 -2.84 -4.25
N ARG A 234 -9.52 -2.02 -4.47
CA ARG A 234 -10.86 -2.28 -3.95
C ARG A 234 -11.37 -3.65 -4.38
N HIS A 235 -11.24 -4.01 -5.66
CA HIS A 235 -11.63 -5.33 -6.16
C HIS A 235 -10.91 -6.45 -5.40
N LEU A 236 -9.60 -6.37 -5.21
CA LEU A 236 -8.80 -7.38 -4.50
C LEU A 236 -9.21 -7.55 -3.03
N VAL A 237 -9.62 -6.45 -2.37
CA VAL A 237 -10.07 -6.51 -0.97
C VAL A 237 -11.58 -6.72 -0.82
N SER A 238 -12.26 -7.06 -1.90
CA SER A 238 -13.69 -7.40 -1.93
C SER A 238 -13.95 -8.63 -2.82
N ASP A 239 -14.62 -8.46 -3.94
CA ASP A 239 -15.05 -9.54 -4.85
C ASP A 239 -13.89 -10.34 -5.45
N GLY A 240 -12.69 -9.73 -5.55
CA GLY A 240 -11.47 -10.40 -5.98
C GLY A 240 -10.79 -11.30 -4.94
N TRP A 241 -11.45 -11.63 -3.86
CA TRP A 241 -10.90 -12.38 -2.72
C TRP A 241 -10.26 -13.74 -3.09
N TRP A 242 -10.68 -14.33 -4.21
CA TRP A 242 -10.11 -15.60 -4.71
C TRP A 242 -8.72 -15.41 -5.32
N VAL A 243 -8.33 -14.17 -5.64
CA VAL A 243 -6.98 -13.82 -6.05
C VAL A 243 -6.11 -13.69 -4.79
N THR A 244 -5.43 -14.78 -4.41
CA THR A 244 -4.55 -14.80 -3.24
C THR A 244 -3.15 -15.29 -3.60
N GLY A 245 -2.14 -14.86 -2.87
CA GLY A 245 -0.73 -15.18 -3.11
C GLY A 245 -0.12 -14.52 -4.35
N GLN A 246 -0.83 -13.61 -5.00
CA GLN A 246 -0.41 -12.98 -6.24
C GLN A 246 0.16 -11.58 -6.01
N THR A 247 1.17 -11.25 -6.81
CA THR A 247 1.65 -9.87 -7.01
C THR A 247 1.27 -9.44 -8.41
N ILE A 248 0.43 -8.42 -8.53
CA ILE A 248 -0.12 -7.97 -9.81
C ILE A 248 0.40 -6.57 -10.12
N LEU A 249 1.00 -6.42 -11.31
CA LEU A 249 1.47 -5.12 -11.79
C LEU A 249 0.33 -4.37 -12.46
N ILE A 250 0.03 -3.16 -11.96
CA ILE A 250 -0.94 -2.24 -12.54
C ILE A 250 -0.21 -0.98 -13.00
N ASN A 251 0.22 -0.98 -14.26
CA ASN A 251 1.22 -0.04 -14.74
C ASN A 251 1.06 0.39 -16.21
N GLY A 252 -0.10 0.15 -16.82
CA GLY A 252 -0.37 0.54 -18.20
C GLY A 252 0.57 -0.08 -19.25
N GLY A 253 1.21 -1.22 -18.93
CA GLY A 253 2.22 -1.84 -19.81
C GLY A 253 3.61 -1.20 -19.70
N TYR A 254 3.91 -0.54 -18.58
CA TYR A 254 5.24 0.01 -18.31
C TYR A 254 6.31 -1.10 -18.14
N THR A 255 5.97 -2.16 -17.42
CA THR A 255 6.80 -3.35 -17.25
C THR A 255 5.96 -4.62 -17.27
N THR A 256 6.60 -5.76 -17.52
CA THR A 256 5.96 -7.09 -17.50
C THR A 256 6.74 -8.04 -16.60
N LYS A 257 6.08 -9.09 -16.15
CA LYS A 257 6.67 -10.26 -15.47
C LYS A 257 6.43 -11.50 -16.29
#